data_6047f37ef3e033af2994393346145f6a
#
_entry.id   6047f37ef3e033af2994393346145f6a
#
_cell.length_a   1.000
_cell.length_b   1.000
_cell.length_c   1.000
_cell.angle_alpha   90.00
_cell.angle_beta   90.00
_cell.angle_gamma   90.00
#
_symmetry.space_group_name_H-M   'P 1'
#
loop_
_entity.id
_entity.type
_entity.pdbx_description
1 polymer ?
#
loop_
_entity_poly.entity_id
_entity_poly.type
_entity_poly.pdbx_seq_one_letter_code
_entity_poly.pdbx_strand_id
1 'polypeptide(L)'
;LASGMKADLILVDLTNPNMRPARDPLRSLIYAAADRAVRDVFVDGTQVVADGKVLTMDIEGACYRVELAQKRMIEKVPSIDYAKRTIGDLAPLSLLS
;
A
#
# COMPACT_ATOMS: atom_id res chain seq x y z
N LEU A 1 14.75 -0.01 21.86
CA LEU A 1 14.26 -1.11 22.72
C LEU A 1 14.88 -1.02 24.09
N ALA A 2 14.06 -1.06 25.13
CA ALA A 2 14.51 -1.12 26.50
C ALA A 2 13.49 -1.89 27.35
N SER A 3 13.97 -2.47 28.47
CA SER A 3 13.08 -3.18 29.41
C SER A 3 11.99 -2.24 29.94
N GLY A 4 10.74 -2.71 29.99
CA GLY A 4 9.58 -1.94 30.43
C GLY A 4 8.95 -1.03 29.36
N MET A 5 9.53 -0.95 28.18
CA MET A 5 8.97 -0.20 27.04
C MET A 5 8.03 -1.09 26.22
N LYS A 6 7.09 -0.45 25.51
CA LYS A 6 6.25 -1.17 24.54
C LYS A 6 7.10 -1.65 23.36
N ALA A 7 6.78 -2.84 22.87
CA ALA A 7 7.47 -3.42 21.73
C ALA A 7 6.86 -2.94 20.41
N ASP A 8 7.17 -1.70 20.04
CA ASP A 8 6.90 -1.13 18.72
C ASP A 8 8.20 -1.23 17.92
N LEU A 9 8.24 -2.12 16.94
CA LEU A 9 9.46 -2.37 16.17
C LEU A 9 9.15 -2.86 14.76
N ILE A 10 10.11 -2.66 13.88
CA ILE A 10 10.08 -3.20 12.51
C ILE A 10 11.31 -4.06 12.26
N LEU A 11 11.15 -5.08 11.43
CA LEU A 11 12.25 -5.86 10.88
C LEU A 11 12.40 -5.49 9.40
N VAL A 12 13.62 -5.13 9.03
CA VAL A 12 13.97 -4.66 7.70
C VAL A 12 14.83 -5.70 6.99
N ASP A 13 14.47 -6.03 5.74
CA ASP A 13 15.27 -6.91 4.91
C ASP A 13 16.41 -6.12 4.25
N LEU A 14 17.62 -6.28 4.79
CA LEU A 14 18.83 -5.63 4.26
C LEU A 14 19.32 -6.25 2.95
N THR A 15 18.78 -7.39 2.53
CA THR A 15 19.11 -8.01 1.24
C THR A 15 18.30 -7.43 0.07
N ASN A 16 17.26 -6.68 0.37
CA ASN A 16 16.45 -5.99 -0.66
C ASN A 16 17.36 -5.09 -1.51
N PRO A 17 17.27 -5.13 -2.85
CA PRO A 17 18.08 -4.28 -3.73
C PRO A 17 18.00 -2.78 -3.42
N ASN A 18 16.87 -2.29 -2.96
CA ASN A 18 16.68 -0.88 -2.60
C ASN A 18 17.42 -0.47 -1.32
N MET A 19 17.88 -1.46 -0.54
CA MET A 19 18.72 -1.25 0.65
C MET A 19 20.21 -1.32 0.35
N ARG A 20 20.59 -1.60 -0.87
CA ARG A 20 21.99 -1.81 -1.23
C ARG A 20 22.54 -0.65 -2.06
N PRO A 21 23.83 -0.30 -1.90
CA PRO A 21 24.75 -0.77 -0.84
C PRO A 21 24.36 -0.20 0.54
N ALA A 22 24.50 -1.02 1.56
CA ALA A 22 24.01 -0.72 2.91
C ALA A 22 25.07 -0.03 3.79
N ARG A 23 25.58 1.11 3.34
CA ARG A 23 26.52 1.92 4.14
C ARG A 23 25.80 2.58 5.34
N ASP A 24 24.62 3.11 5.10
CA ASP A 24 23.76 3.76 6.09
C ASP A 24 22.34 3.19 5.95
N PRO A 25 22.03 2.08 6.63
CA PRO A 25 20.74 1.40 6.47
C PRO A 25 19.53 2.27 6.81
N LEU A 26 19.64 3.13 7.82
CA LEU A 26 18.53 4.01 8.20
C LEU A 26 18.21 5.01 7.08
N ARG A 27 19.23 5.59 6.48
CA ARG A 27 19.06 6.53 5.37
C ARG A 27 18.51 5.84 4.13
N SER A 28 19.03 4.67 3.79
CA SER A 28 18.52 3.86 2.67
C SER A 28 17.05 3.49 2.87
N LEU A 29 16.67 3.10 4.08
CA LEU A 29 15.28 2.79 4.40
C LEU A 29 14.37 3.99 4.15
N ILE A 30 14.71 5.16 4.69
CA ILE A 30 13.86 6.35 4.59
C ILE A 30 13.72 6.83 3.14
N TYR A 31 14.81 6.87 2.37
CA TYR A 31 14.80 7.50 1.04
C TYR A 31 14.46 6.55 -0.10
N ALA A 32 14.66 5.24 0.05
CA ALA A 32 14.56 4.33 -1.08
C ALA A 32 13.74 3.06 -0.85
N ALA A 33 13.49 2.65 0.38
CA ALA A 33 13.04 1.29 0.64
C ALA A 33 11.95 1.13 1.71
N ALA A 34 11.42 2.23 2.26
CA ALA A 34 10.46 2.17 3.35
C ALA A 34 9.20 1.35 3.03
N ASP A 35 8.76 1.37 1.78
CA ASP A 35 7.58 0.65 1.29
C ASP A 35 7.88 -0.79 0.83
N ARG A 36 9.14 -1.20 0.77
CA ARG A 36 9.56 -2.47 0.13
C ARG A 36 10.40 -3.36 1.02
N ALA A 37 11.25 -2.78 1.86
CA ALA A 37 12.22 -3.53 2.66
C ALA A 37 11.72 -3.83 4.08
N VAL A 38 10.66 -3.20 4.55
CA VAL A 38 10.02 -3.53 5.82
C VAL A 38 9.27 -4.85 5.67
N ARG A 39 9.74 -5.87 6.36
CA ARG A 39 9.21 -7.23 6.27
C ARG A 39 8.18 -7.51 7.34
N ASP A 40 8.50 -7.21 8.59
CA ASP A 40 7.65 -7.50 9.74
C ASP A 40 7.46 -6.23 10.57
N VAL A 41 6.27 -6.05 11.13
CA VAL A 41 5.93 -4.93 12.00
C VAL A 41 5.25 -5.44 13.26
N PHE A 42 5.69 -4.96 14.41
CA PHE A 42 5.11 -5.23 15.72
C PHE A 42 4.65 -3.93 16.35
N VAL A 43 3.44 -3.93 16.90
CA VAL A 43 2.89 -2.81 17.66
C VAL A 43 2.47 -3.34 19.02
N ASP A 44 3.04 -2.76 20.08
CA ASP A 44 2.82 -3.18 21.47
C ASP A 44 2.99 -4.71 21.66
N GLY A 45 4.03 -5.28 21.02
CA GLY A 45 4.34 -6.69 21.06
C GLY A 45 3.48 -7.59 20.16
N THR A 46 2.46 -7.06 19.52
CA THR A 46 1.61 -7.82 18.60
C THR A 46 2.12 -7.65 17.17
N GLN A 47 2.36 -8.76 16.49
CA GLN A 47 2.74 -8.73 15.09
C GLN A 47 1.54 -8.33 14.21
N VAL A 48 1.67 -7.23 13.48
CA VAL A 48 0.61 -6.71 12.60
C VAL A 48 0.95 -6.86 11.11
N VAL A 49 2.22 -7.03 10.78
CA VAL A 49 2.68 -7.36 9.42
C VAL A 49 3.68 -8.50 9.52
N ALA A 50 3.52 -9.51 8.68
CA ALA A 50 4.44 -10.64 8.56
C ALA A 50 4.79 -10.86 7.10
N ASP A 51 6.10 -10.89 6.80
CA ASP A 51 6.62 -11.10 5.44
C ASP A 51 5.93 -10.19 4.40
N GLY A 52 5.79 -8.91 4.74
CA GLY A 52 5.15 -7.91 3.90
C GLY A 52 3.62 -7.98 3.83
N LYS A 53 2.98 -8.88 4.56
CA LYS A 53 1.52 -9.06 4.55
C LYS A 53 0.89 -8.52 5.82
N VAL A 54 -0.13 -7.69 5.68
CA VAL A 54 -0.91 -7.15 6.81
C VAL A 54 -1.76 -8.27 7.40
N LEU A 55 -1.64 -8.49 8.72
CA LEU A 55 -2.35 -9.56 9.43
C LEU A 55 -3.69 -9.11 10.02
N THR A 56 -3.84 -7.81 10.25
CA THR A 56 -4.99 -7.23 10.97
C THR A 56 -6.10 -6.74 10.06
N MET A 57 -5.92 -6.82 8.74
CA MET A 57 -6.86 -6.32 7.74
C MET A 57 -7.01 -7.32 6.60
N ASP A 58 -8.23 -7.47 6.10
CA ASP A 58 -8.51 -8.20 4.87
C ASP A 58 -8.26 -7.29 3.66
N ILE A 59 -6.99 -7.23 3.22
CA ILE A 59 -6.56 -6.37 2.11
C ILE A 59 -7.21 -6.80 0.79
N GLU A 60 -7.29 -8.10 0.50
CA GLU A 60 -7.92 -8.60 -0.74
C GLU A 60 -9.40 -8.21 -0.80
N GLY A 61 -10.12 -8.39 0.30
CA GLY A 61 -11.53 -7.97 0.38
C GLY A 61 -11.68 -6.45 0.25
N ALA A 62 -10.77 -5.67 0.82
CA ALA A 62 -10.78 -4.21 0.69
C ALA A 62 -10.54 -3.78 -0.78
N CYS A 63 -9.57 -4.36 -1.45
CA CYS A 63 -9.30 -4.10 -2.87
C CYS A 63 -10.51 -4.45 -3.74
N TYR A 64 -11.12 -5.60 -3.51
CA TYR A 64 -12.32 -6.03 -4.23
C TYR A 64 -13.47 -5.03 -4.06
N ARG A 65 -13.71 -4.54 -2.83
CA ARG A 65 -14.75 -3.53 -2.58
C ARG A 65 -14.47 -2.22 -3.29
N VAL A 66 -13.21 -1.78 -3.36
CA VAL A 66 -12.81 -0.58 -4.12
C VAL A 66 -13.07 -0.76 -5.62
N GLU A 67 -12.74 -1.92 -6.17
CA GLU A 67 -13.00 -2.23 -7.58
C GLU A 67 -14.48 -2.21 -7.90
N LEU A 68 -15.33 -2.80 -7.05
CA LEU A 68 -16.78 -2.74 -7.20
C LEU A 68 -17.32 -1.30 -7.09
N ALA A 69 -16.78 -0.51 -6.17
CA ALA A 69 -17.15 0.88 -6.00
C ALA A 69 -16.80 1.70 -7.25
N GLN A 70 -15.61 1.49 -7.81
CA GLN A 70 -15.19 2.14 -9.06
C GLN A 70 -16.13 1.79 -10.21
N LYS A 71 -16.48 0.51 -10.36
CA LYS A 71 -17.42 0.07 -11.40
C LYS A 71 -18.77 0.78 -11.28
N ARG A 72 -19.34 0.83 -10.08
CA ARG A 72 -20.60 1.56 -9.84
C ARG A 72 -20.48 3.05 -10.15
N MET A 73 -19.38 3.67 -9.81
CA MET A 73 -19.14 5.09 -10.13
C MET A 73 -19.06 5.33 -11.63
N ILE A 74 -18.34 4.50 -12.36
CA ILE A 74 -18.22 4.59 -13.82
C ILE A 74 -19.61 4.49 -14.49
N GLU A 75 -20.41 3.53 -14.08
CA GLU A 75 -21.77 3.34 -14.59
C GLU A 75 -22.69 4.54 -14.29
N LYS A 76 -22.43 5.26 -13.21
CA LYS A 76 -23.24 6.39 -12.75
C LYS A 76 -22.87 7.71 -13.41
N VAL A 77 -21.70 7.83 -14.00
CA VAL A 77 -21.19 9.09 -14.58
C VAL A 77 -22.19 9.76 -15.54
N PRO A 78 -22.78 9.06 -16.53
CA PRO A 78 -23.73 9.72 -17.45
C PRO A 78 -24.95 10.31 -16.77
N SER A 79 -25.35 9.80 -15.61
CA SER A 79 -26.51 10.30 -14.87
C SER A 79 -26.24 11.60 -14.11
N ILE A 80 -24.96 11.84 -13.75
CA ILE A 80 -24.53 13.02 -12.98
C ILE A 80 -23.79 14.06 -13.82
N ASP A 81 -23.30 13.69 -14.99
CA ASP A 81 -22.66 14.64 -15.91
C ASP A 81 -23.74 15.49 -16.63
N TYR A 82 -23.53 16.80 -16.66
CA TYR A 82 -24.50 17.72 -17.29
C TYR A 82 -24.72 17.44 -18.78
N ALA A 83 -23.72 16.93 -19.48
CA ALA A 83 -23.79 16.60 -20.91
C ALA A 83 -24.03 15.11 -21.16
N LYS A 84 -24.28 14.30 -20.10
CA LYS A 84 -24.52 12.84 -20.18
C LYS A 84 -23.38 12.06 -20.80
N ARG A 85 -22.15 12.56 -20.65
CA ARG A 85 -20.95 11.92 -21.19
C ARG A 85 -20.60 10.69 -20.36
N THR A 86 -19.96 9.71 -21.01
CA THR A 86 -19.41 8.53 -20.34
C THR A 86 -18.07 8.85 -19.69
N ILE A 87 -17.59 7.94 -18.83
CA ILE A 87 -16.24 8.07 -18.28
C ILE A 87 -15.16 8.04 -19.37
N GLY A 88 -15.37 7.28 -20.44
CA GLY A 88 -14.45 7.24 -21.58
C GLY A 88 -14.34 8.58 -22.32
N ASP A 89 -15.42 9.37 -22.33
CA ASP A 89 -15.41 10.72 -22.91
C ASP A 89 -14.68 11.72 -22.02
N LEU A 90 -14.84 11.59 -20.69
CA LEU A 90 -14.28 12.53 -19.70
C LEU A 90 -12.82 12.21 -19.34
N ALA A 91 -12.49 10.93 -19.25
CA ALA A 91 -11.18 10.43 -18.85
C ALA A 91 -10.83 9.18 -19.66
N PRO A 92 -10.44 9.35 -20.93
CA PRO A 92 -10.07 8.22 -21.77
C PRO A 92 -8.86 7.49 -21.20
N LEU A 93 -8.80 6.18 -21.44
CA LEU A 93 -7.65 5.38 -21.02
C LEU A 93 -6.37 5.85 -21.71
N SER A 94 -5.27 5.85 -20.96
CA SER A 94 -3.95 6.22 -21.51
C SER A 94 -3.41 5.20 -22.52
N LEU A 95 -3.87 3.95 -22.41
CA LEU A 95 -3.53 2.89 -23.35
C LEU A 95 -4.81 2.43 -24.05
N LEU A 96 -4.82 2.54 -25.37
CA LEU A 96 -5.86 1.97 -26.22
C LEU A 96 -5.44 0.54 -26.55
N SER A 97 -6.20 -0.41 -26.03
CA SER A 97 -5.99 -1.84 -26.34
C SER A 97 -6.76 -2.26 -27.60
#